data_7b07242165f89436db00fdda62815d20
#
_entry.id   7b07242165f89436db00fdda62815d20
#
_cell.length_a   1.000
_cell.length_b   1.000
_cell.length_c   1.000
_cell.angle_alpha   90.00
_cell.angle_beta   90.00
_cell.angle_gamma   90.00
#
_symmetry.space_group_name_H-M   'P 1'
#
loop_
_entity.id
_entity.type
_entity.pdbx_description
1 polymer ?
#
loop_
_entity_poly.entity_id
_entity_poly.type
_entity_poly.pdbx_seq_one_letter_code
_entity_poly.pdbx_strand_id
1 'polypeptide(L)'
;MYFWAAIVCTFILPQTSRELLRKYILDGLDDLILECKNYNKKIDVTWVGKVYSLLKYQKCNIGIIFSYHGFTGKDWQAATGLAKKLYLSDGAMIIDFKLEDFECLADNGNFISVLKNKISNLKHDTKIEYNHHPIEVILSANELEDFRKSIG
;
A
#
# COMPACT_ATOMS: atom_id res chain seq x y z
N MET A 1 32.93 -5.03 -7.41
CA MET A 1 32.07 -5.10 -6.20
C MET A 1 31.22 -3.84 -6.19
N TYR A 2 29.99 -3.93 -6.64
CA TYR A 2 29.08 -2.75 -6.66
C TYR A 2 28.45 -2.65 -5.29
N PHE A 3 28.80 -1.61 -4.54
CA PHE A 3 28.13 -1.22 -3.31
C PHE A 3 26.74 -0.68 -3.69
N TRP A 4 25.72 -1.48 -3.50
CA TRP A 4 24.33 -1.08 -3.65
C TRP A 4 23.91 -0.36 -2.37
N ALA A 5 24.01 0.95 -2.36
CA ALA A 5 23.47 1.74 -1.27
C ALA A 5 21.94 1.72 -1.35
N ALA A 6 21.31 1.21 -0.30
CA ALA A 6 19.89 1.46 -0.08
C ALA A 6 19.75 2.93 0.29
N ILE A 7 19.08 3.71 -0.55
CA ILE A 7 18.78 5.10 -0.26
C ILE A 7 17.43 5.15 0.43
N VAL A 8 17.42 5.36 1.73
CA VAL A 8 16.22 5.71 2.50
C VAL A 8 16.18 7.22 2.58
N CYS A 9 15.18 7.82 1.97
CA CYS A 9 14.94 9.25 2.07
C CYS A 9 13.61 9.50 2.77
N THR A 10 13.65 10.20 3.89
CA THR A 10 12.45 10.80 4.48
C THR A 10 12.27 12.17 3.86
N PHE A 11 11.19 12.37 3.11
CA PHE A 11 10.87 13.66 2.53
C PHE A 11 9.93 14.42 3.45
N ILE A 12 10.43 15.48 4.06
CA ILE A 12 9.62 16.52 4.71
C ILE A 12 9.16 17.47 3.61
N LEU A 13 7.89 17.39 3.26
CA LEU A 13 7.33 18.22 2.19
C LEU A 13 7.17 19.68 2.66
N PRO A 14 7.50 20.68 1.81
CA PRO A 14 7.15 22.07 2.07
C PRO A 14 5.66 22.24 2.30
N GLN A 15 5.24 23.22 3.11
CA GLN A 15 3.84 23.42 3.50
C GLN A 15 2.90 23.52 2.29
N THR A 16 3.28 24.24 1.24
CA THR A 16 2.53 24.33 -0.03
C THR A 16 2.34 22.98 -0.72
N SER A 17 3.37 22.12 -0.70
CA SER A 17 3.27 20.77 -1.27
C SER A 17 2.38 19.86 -0.42
N ARG A 18 2.42 20.01 0.90
CA ARG A 18 1.51 19.29 1.83
C ARG A 18 0.06 19.64 1.59
N GLU A 19 -0.27 20.92 1.42
CA GLU A 19 -1.63 21.39 1.12
C GLU A 19 -2.14 20.85 -0.21
N LEU A 20 -1.30 20.82 -1.24
CA LEU A 20 -1.64 20.23 -2.55
C LEU A 20 -1.86 18.72 -2.44
N LEU A 21 -1.00 18.01 -1.72
CA LEU A 21 -1.14 16.56 -1.54
C LEU A 21 -2.38 16.21 -0.72
N ARG A 22 -2.67 16.94 0.36
CA ARG A 22 -3.91 16.80 1.15
C ARG A 22 -5.14 16.99 0.27
N LYS A 23 -5.15 18.04 -0.56
CA LYS A 23 -6.27 18.35 -1.45
C LYS A 23 -6.49 17.29 -2.53
N TYR A 24 -5.42 16.73 -3.09
CA TYR A 24 -5.49 15.88 -4.28
C TYR A 24 -5.31 14.38 -4.03
N ILE A 25 -4.70 13.97 -2.91
CA ILE A 25 -4.40 12.56 -2.64
C ILE A 25 -5.11 12.04 -1.39
N LEU A 26 -4.82 12.59 -0.23
CA LEU A 26 -5.34 12.10 1.06
C LEU A 26 -5.25 13.21 2.12
N ASP A 27 -6.31 13.37 2.89
CA ASP A 27 -6.25 14.11 4.16
C ASP A 27 -5.26 13.41 5.10
N GLY A 28 -4.32 14.16 5.67
CA GLY A 28 -3.32 13.65 6.62
C GLY A 28 -2.00 13.20 6.00
N LEU A 29 -1.75 13.47 4.72
CA LEU A 29 -0.46 13.20 4.09
C LEU A 29 0.51 14.36 4.38
N ASP A 30 1.17 14.31 5.53
CA ASP A 30 2.13 15.34 5.92
C ASP A 30 3.56 14.98 5.52
N ASP A 31 3.93 13.72 5.69
CA ASP A 31 5.25 13.19 5.39
C ASP A 31 5.14 11.81 4.75
N LEU A 32 6.11 11.46 3.92
CA LEU A 32 6.19 10.16 3.29
C LEU A 32 7.61 9.62 3.31
N ILE A 33 7.74 8.31 3.37
CA ILE A 33 9.03 7.63 3.29
C ILE A 33 9.20 7.06 1.88
N LEU A 34 10.35 7.35 1.27
CA LEU A 34 10.75 6.75 0.00
C LEU A 34 11.94 5.82 0.23
N GLU A 35 11.82 4.60 -0.24
CA GLU A 35 12.87 3.60 -0.21
C GLU A 35 13.18 3.15 -1.65
N CYS A 36 14.45 3.26 -2.08
CA CYS A 36 14.88 2.82 -3.39
C CYS A 36 15.66 1.50 -3.29
N LYS A 37 15.20 0.48 -4.00
CA LYS A 37 15.83 -0.85 -4.08
C LYS A 37 16.24 -1.17 -5.52
N ASN A 38 17.51 -0.97 -5.80
CA ASN A 38 18.07 -1.24 -7.12
C ASN A 38 18.77 -2.61 -7.16
N TYR A 39 18.00 -3.69 -7.10
CA TYR A 39 18.52 -5.03 -7.32
C TYR A 39 17.52 -5.89 -8.10
N ASN A 40 18.04 -6.88 -8.82
CA ASN A 40 17.24 -7.72 -9.71
C ASN A 40 16.47 -8.81 -8.97
N LYS A 41 15.69 -8.43 -7.95
CA LYS A 41 14.82 -9.32 -7.17
C LYS A 41 13.54 -8.60 -6.79
N LYS A 42 12.46 -9.36 -6.60
CA LYS A 42 11.23 -8.85 -6.01
C LYS A 42 11.44 -8.47 -4.54
N ILE A 43 10.71 -7.46 -4.10
CA ILE A 43 10.68 -7.03 -2.70
C ILE A 43 9.94 -8.07 -1.86
N ASP A 44 10.58 -8.59 -0.86
CA ASP A 44 10.02 -9.56 0.08
C ASP A 44 9.42 -8.90 1.34
N VAL A 45 8.84 -9.70 2.22
CA VAL A 45 8.22 -9.27 3.47
C VAL A 45 9.18 -8.54 4.41
N THR A 46 10.48 -8.85 4.35
CA THR A 46 11.50 -8.23 5.20
C THR A 46 11.61 -6.73 4.90
N TRP A 47 11.57 -6.35 3.63
CA TRP A 47 11.64 -4.95 3.23
C TRP A 47 10.36 -4.19 3.56
N VAL A 48 9.20 -4.80 3.36
CA VAL A 48 7.92 -4.22 3.77
C VAL A 48 7.91 -3.98 5.28
N GLY A 49 8.38 -4.96 6.07
CA GLY A 49 8.50 -4.83 7.53
C GLY A 49 9.47 -3.73 7.96
N LYS A 50 10.62 -3.56 7.27
CA LYS A 50 11.56 -2.47 7.55
C LYS A 50 10.95 -1.10 7.29
N VAL A 51 10.28 -0.92 6.14
CA VAL A 51 9.61 0.34 5.81
C VAL A 51 8.49 0.62 6.82
N TYR A 52 7.72 -0.39 7.20
CA TYR A 52 6.71 -0.25 8.24
C TYR A 52 7.30 0.24 9.58
N SER A 53 8.43 -0.34 10.02
CA SER A 53 9.11 0.12 11.24
C SER A 53 9.55 1.57 11.14
N LEU A 54 10.04 2.00 9.98
CA LEU A 54 10.41 3.41 9.72
C LEU A 54 9.18 4.32 9.75
N LEU A 55 8.05 3.90 9.15
CA LEU A 55 6.79 4.65 9.21
C LEU A 55 6.37 4.90 10.65
N LYS A 56 6.43 3.88 11.50
CA LYS A 56 6.10 4.01 12.93
C LYS A 56 7.05 4.94 13.67
N TYR A 57 8.34 4.82 13.42
CA TYR A 57 9.35 5.68 14.04
C TYR A 57 9.17 7.15 13.66
N GLN A 58 8.91 7.43 12.38
CA GLN A 58 8.73 8.78 11.85
C GLN A 58 7.30 9.33 12.02
N LYS A 59 6.38 8.52 12.52
CA LYS A 59 4.93 8.85 12.63
C LYS A 59 4.29 9.20 11.28
N CYS A 60 4.77 8.56 10.21
CA CYS A 60 4.23 8.66 8.86
C CYS A 60 3.27 7.50 8.57
N ASN A 61 2.33 7.70 7.64
CA ASN A 61 1.38 6.67 7.26
C ASN A 61 1.62 6.11 5.85
N ILE A 62 2.49 6.73 5.05
CA ILE A 62 2.76 6.30 3.68
C ILE A 62 4.25 6.05 3.46
N GLY A 63 4.53 4.85 2.95
CA GLY A 63 5.84 4.44 2.46
C GLY A 63 5.75 3.99 1.01
N ILE A 64 6.68 4.45 0.18
CA ILE A 64 6.79 4.03 -1.22
C ILE A 64 8.11 3.31 -1.41
N ILE A 65 8.06 2.09 -1.95
CA ILE A 65 9.25 1.32 -2.28
C ILE A 65 9.41 1.30 -3.79
N PHE A 66 10.45 1.95 -4.28
CA PHE A 66 10.84 1.89 -5.68
C PHE A 66 11.70 0.67 -5.92
N SER A 67 11.32 -0.18 -6.87
CA SER A 67 12.06 -1.39 -7.20
C SER A 67 11.86 -1.76 -8.68
N TYR A 68 12.72 -2.64 -9.21
CA TYR A 68 12.58 -3.09 -10.59
C TYR A 68 11.37 -4.03 -10.78
N HIS A 69 11.13 -4.95 -9.84
CA HIS A 69 10.16 -6.03 -10.00
C HIS A 69 8.91 -5.92 -9.11
N GLY A 70 8.81 -4.90 -8.25
CA GLY A 70 7.70 -4.75 -7.31
C GLY A 70 7.73 -5.79 -6.17
N PHE A 71 6.59 -5.95 -5.51
CA PHE A 71 6.42 -6.87 -4.37
C PHE A 71 6.34 -8.33 -4.79
N THR A 72 6.73 -9.24 -3.89
CA THR A 72 6.47 -10.67 -4.04
C THR A 72 4.98 -10.97 -3.89
N GLY A 73 4.50 -11.91 -4.71
CA GLY A 73 3.24 -12.67 -4.62
C GLY A 73 1.97 -11.91 -4.27
N LYS A 74 0.86 -12.65 -4.34
CA LYS A 74 -0.48 -12.14 -3.95
C LYS A 74 -0.95 -12.72 -2.61
N ASP A 75 -0.26 -13.76 -2.10
CA ASP A 75 -0.65 -14.47 -0.89
C ASP A 75 -0.40 -13.63 0.36
N TRP A 76 -1.16 -13.92 1.41
CA TRP A 76 -1.06 -13.26 2.71
C TRP A 76 0.33 -13.36 3.37
N GLN A 77 1.15 -14.34 2.98
CA GLN A 77 2.53 -14.51 3.46
C GLN A 77 3.56 -13.78 2.61
N ALA A 78 3.17 -13.26 1.46
CA ALA A 78 4.03 -12.49 0.57
C ALA A 78 4.04 -11.00 0.93
N ALA A 79 4.93 -10.22 0.32
CA ALA A 79 5.05 -8.79 0.56
C ALA A 79 3.74 -8.02 0.30
N THR A 80 3.03 -8.37 -0.78
CA THR A 80 1.71 -7.77 -1.08
C THR A 80 0.69 -8.05 0.03
N GLY A 81 0.63 -9.30 0.52
CA GLY A 81 -0.26 -9.67 1.63
C GLY A 81 0.11 -8.96 2.94
N LEU A 82 1.41 -8.83 3.25
CA LEU A 82 1.85 -8.09 4.42
C LEU A 82 1.46 -6.61 4.33
N ALA A 83 1.63 -5.95 3.17
CA ALA A 83 1.23 -4.56 2.97
C ALA A 83 -0.28 -4.37 3.22
N LYS A 84 -1.12 -5.30 2.75
CA LYS A 84 -2.56 -5.30 3.01
C LYS A 84 -2.89 -5.47 4.50
N LYS A 85 -2.23 -6.40 5.20
CA LYS A 85 -2.40 -6.60 6.64
C LYS A 85 -2.07 -5.35 7.43
N LEU A 86 -0.96 -4.68 7.11
CA LEU A 86 -0.52 -3.47 7.77
C LEU A 86 -1.49 -2.30 7.52
N TYR A 87 -2.06 -2.23 6.32
CA TYR A 87 -3.13 -1.26 6.05
C TYR A 87 -4.38 -1.54 6.88
N LEU A 88 -4.82 -2.79 6.98
CA LEU A 88 -6.00 -3.18 7.75
C LEU A 88 -5.81 -2.98 9.27
N SER A 89 -4.61 -3.25 9.78
CA SER A 89 -4.34 -3.20 11.23
C SER A 89 -4.24 -1.78 11.78
N ASP A 90 -3.64 -0.87 11.02
CA ASP A 90 -3.33 0.49 11.52
C ASP A 90 -3.27 1.58 10.45
N GLY A 91 -3.75 1.30 9.26
CA GLY A 91 -3.82 2.25 8.16
C GLY A 91 -2.49 2.57 7.48
N ALA A 92 -1.42 1.81 7.76
CA ALA A 92 -0.13 2.01 7.13
C ALA A 92 -0.17 1.62 5.65
N MET A 93 0.03 2.58 4.75
CA MET A 93 0.02 2.37 3.30
C MET A 93 1.45 2.19 2.79
N ILE A 94 1.81 0.96 2.45
CA ILE A 94 3.11 0.64 1.85
C ILE A 94 2.88 0.24 0.40
N ILE A 95 3.37 1.07 -0.51
CA ILE A 95 3.08 1.01 -1.94
C ILE A 95 4.36 0.68 -2.70
N ASP A 96 4.29 -0.25 -3.63
CA ASP A 96 5.38 -0.51 -4.58
C ASP A 96 5.26 0.37 -5.83
N PHE A 97 6.39 0.87 -6.30
CA PHE A 97 6.56 1.40 -7.64
C PHE A 97 7.56 0.53 -8.38
N LYS A 98 7.12 -0.10 -9.45
CA LYS A 98 7.93 -1.01 -10.27
C LYS A 98 8.22 -0.39 -11.64
N LEU A 99 9.01 -1.11 -12.46
CA LEU A 99 9.45 -0.59 -13.75
C LEU A 99 8.29 -0.09 -14.62
N GLU A 100 7.20 -0.85 -14.73
CA GLU A 100 6.06 -0.47 -15.59
C GLU A 100 5.39 0.85 -15.13
N ASP A 101 5.46 1.16 -13.84
CA ASP A 101 4.96 2.44 -13.33
C ASP A 101 5.84 3.60 -13.82
N PHE A 102 7.16 3.40 -13.87
CA PHE A 102 8.10 4.39 -14.40
C PHE A 102 7.98 4.55 -15.92
N GLU A 103 7.74 3.48 -16.66
CA GLU A 103 7.44 3.53 -18.10
C GLU A 103 6.18 4.36 -18.36
N CYS A 104 5.13 4.14 -17.58
CA CYS A 104 3.91 4.95 -17.63
C CYS A 104 4.20 6.44 -17.35
N LEU A 105 5.09 6.76 -16.42
CA LEU A 105 5.49 8.14 -16.12
C LEU A 105 6.29 8.76 -17.27
N ALA A 106 7.15 7.98 -17.93
CA ALA A 106 7.94 8.42 -19.08
C ALA A 106 7.05 8.74 -20.31
N ASP A 107 5.93 8.03 -20.45
CA ASP A 107 4.94 8.23 -21.51
C ASP A 107 3.87 9.30 -21.18
N ASN A 108 4.28 10.38 -20.50
CA ASN A 108 3.43 11.49 -20.04
C ASN A 108 2.45 11.14 -18.92
N GLY A 109 2.67 10.05 -18.20
CA GLY A 109 1.91 9.71 -16.99
C GLY A 109 2.14 10.71 -15.86
N ASN A 110 1.17 10.81 -14.96
CA ASN A 110 1.25 11.68 -13.79
C ASN A 110 1.50 10.83 -12.54
N PHE A 111 2.59 11.11 -11.81
CA PHE A 111 2.97 10.40 -10.59
C PHE A 111 1.83 10.34 -9.55
N ILE A 112 1.14 11.47 -9.34
CA ILE A 112 0.03 11.56 -8.39
C ILE A 112 -1.12 10.65 -8.80
N SER A 113 -1.41 10.56 -10.10
CA SER A 113 -2.47 9.68 -10.62
C SER A 113 -2.11 8.21 -10.43
N VAL A 114 -0.86 7.83 -10.71
CA VAL A 114 -0.38 6.46 -10.47
C VAL A 114 -0.45 6.11 -8.98
N LEU A 115 0.03 7.00 -8.11
CA LEU A 115 -0.02 6.81 -6.66
C LEU A 115 -1.47 6.66 -6.16
N LYS A 116 -2.39 7.52 -6.60
CA LYS A 116 -3.82 7.44 -6.25
C LYS A 116 -4.41 6.09 -6.65
N ASN A 117 -4.13 5.62 -7.85
CA ASN A 117 -4.63 4.34 -8.33
C ASN A 117 -4.10 3.18 -7.47
N LYS A 118 -2.82 3.19 -7.12
CA LYS A 118 -2.23 2.16 -6.26
C LYS A 118 -2.82 2.18 -4.84
N ILE A 119 -3.00 3.35 -4.25
CA ILE A 119 -3.66 3.51 -2.95
C ILE A 119 -5.11 3.03 -3.03
N SER A 120 -5.83 3.40 -4.09
CA SER A 120 -7.20 2.95 -4.32
C SER A 120 -7.27 1.42 -4.43
N ASN A 121 -6.37 0.81 -5.19
CA ASN A 121 -6.30 -0.64 -5.33
C ASN A 121 -6.02 -1.33 -3.98
N LEU A 122 -5.05 -0.81 -3.19
CA LEU A 122 -4.79 -1.34 -1.85
C LEU A 122 -6.06 -1.31 -0.98
N LYS A 123 -6.79 -0.19 -1.00
CA LYS A 123 -8.03 -0.03 -0.24
C LYS A 123 -9.17 -0.92 -0.75
N HIS A 124 -9.29 -1.09 -2.06
CA HIS A 124 -10.32 -1.95 -2.66
C HIS A 124 -10.04 -3.42 -2.42
N ASP A 125 -8.82 -3.86 -2.66
CA ASP A 125 -8.42 -5.25 -2.44
C ASP A 125 -8.62 -5.68 -0.98
N THR A 126 -8.34 -4.79 -0.03
CA THR A 126 -8.57 -5.08 1.39
C THR A 126 -10.06 -5.10 1.75
N LYS A 127 -10.89 -4.24 1.13
CA LYS A 127 -12.34 -4.27 1.34
C LYS A 127 -12.99 -5.53 0.78
N ILE A 128 -12.57 -6.00 -0.39
CA ILE A 128 -13.08 -7.22 -1.01
C ILE A 128 -12.74 -8.45 -0.15
N GLU A 129 -11.51 -8.52 0.37
CA GLU A 129 -11.10 -9.60 1.26
C GLU A 129 -11.85 -9.57 2.61
N TYR A 130 -12.25 -8.39 3.08
CA TYR A 130 -13.07 -8.23 4.29
C TYR A 130 -14.53 -8.66 4.08
N ASN A 131 -15.06 -8.47 2.87
CA ASN A 131 -16.42 -8.91 2.52
C ASN A 131 -16.54 -10.44 2.34
N HIS A 132 -15.43 -11.15 2.20
CA HIS A 132 -15.35 -12.62 2.27
C HIS A 132 -15.12 -13.12 3.70
N HIS A 133 -15.77 -12.49 4.68
CA HIS A 133 -15.70 -13.00 6.07
C HIS A 133 -16.32 -14.39 6.14
N PRO A 134 -15.72 -15.36 6.86
CA PRO A 134 -16.23 -16.74 6.94
C PRO A 134 -17.70 -16.89 7.38
N ILE A 135 -18.28 -15.85 7.96
CA ILE A 135 -19.71 -15.84 8.34
C ILE A 135 -20.64 -15.95 7.10
N GLU A 136 -20.26 -15.35 5.96
CA GLU A 136 -21.08 -15.47 4.74
C GLU A 136 -20.98 -16.86 4.09
N VAL A 137 -19.92 -17.61 4.40
CA VAL A 137 -19.73 -18.98 3.90
C VAL A 137 -20.46 -20.00 4.78
N ILE A 138 -20.79 -19.67 6.04
CA ILE A 138 -21.41 -20.56 7.01
C ILE A 138 -22.93 -20.54 6.95
N LEU A 139 -23.55 -19.45 6.52
CA LEU A 139 -25.00 -19.33 6.39
C LEU A 139 -25.41 -19.53 4.95
N SER A 140 -26.25 -20.55 4.69
CA SER A 140 -26.91 -20.67 3.40
C SER A 140 -27.81 -19.44 3.14
N ALA A 141 -28.12 -19.16 1.88
CA ALA A 141 -28.98 -18.03 1.52
C ALA A 141 -30.33 -18.01 2.28
N ASN A 142 -30.86 -19.19 2.61
CA ASN A 142 -32.10 -19.35 3.37
C ASN A 142 -31.92 -18.97 4.84
N GLU A 143 -30.81 -19.32 5.46
CA GLU A 143 -30.50 -18.98 6.85
C GLU A 143 -30.25 -17.47 7.05
N LEU A 144 -29.69 -16.81 6.03
CA LEU A 144 -29.54 -15.34 6.02
C LEU A 144 -30.92 -14.62 5.92
N GLU A 145 -31.84 -15.13 5.14
CA GLU A 145 -33.21 -14.60 5.04
C GLU A 145 -33.98 -14.78 6.35
N ASP A 146 -33.86 -15.94 6.99
CA ASP A 146 -34.50 -16.22 8.27
C ASP A 146 -33.92 -15.37 9.40
N PHE A 147 -32.60 -15.15 9.42
CA PHE A 147 -31.96 -14.24 10.35
C PHE A 147 -32.44 -12.80 10.14
N ARG A 148 -32.54 -12.31 8.90
CA ARG A 148 -33.05 -10.97 8.60
C ARG A 148 -34.49 -10.77 9.06
N LYS A 149 -35.36 -11.80 8.95
CA LYS A 149 -36.75 -11.78 9.42
C LYS A 149 -36.85 -11.80 10.95
N SER A 150 -35.84 -12.34 11.65
CA SER A 150 -35.84 -12.44 13.11
C SER A 150 -35.42 -11.15 13.84
N ILE A 151 -34.76 -10.23 13.12
CA ILE A 151 -34.27 -8.94 13.68
C ILE A 151 -35.04 -7.72 13.16
N GLY A 152 -36.02 -7.89 12.29
CA GLY A 152 -36.97 -6.87 11.80
C GLY A 152 -38.29 -6.98 12.49
#